data_0b87386b2f5c99c06f65772106be3682
#
_entry.id   0b87386b2f5c99c06f65772106be3682
#
_cell.length_a   1.000
_cell.length_b   1.000
_cell.length_c   1.000
_cell.angle_alpha   90.00
_cell.angle_beta   90.00
_cell.angle_gamma   90.00
#
_symmetry.space_group_name_H-M   'P 1'
#
loop_
_entity.id
_entity.type
_entity.pdbx_description
1 polymer ?
#
loop_
_entity_poly.entity_id
_entity_poly.type
_entity_poly.pdbx_seq_one_letter_code
_entity_poly.pdbx_strand_id
1 'polypeptide(L)'
;MNRLLRCPILVVLALVPMVLAARPPAAEHQRLGGTVTRVIDGDTIEVQLGKERVTVHLRGIDAPDRGQPWSKEATAALEQMVLNQQVDMEPLHVDDRNRRTTIIFVGEEEVGAAMVRDGNAWADRKHLSSSDTELCELEAGAREAKLGLWSLPARDRIAPWEYRRWFLHRHVRDYSDETVEQCVAAEKAR
;
A
#
# COMPACT_ATOMS: atom_id res chain seq x y z
N MET A 1 69.88 -27.03 49.25
CA MET A 1 68.71 -27.92 49.10
C MET A 1 67.47 -27.03 49.14
N ASN A 2 67.07 -26.51 47.98
CA ASN A 2 65.89 -25.61 47.87
C ASN A 2 64.73 -26.37 47.26
N ARG A 3 63.71 -26.59 48.06
CA ARG A 3 62.39 -27.12 47.60
C ARG A 3 61.52 -25.94 47.16
N LEU A 4 61.31 -25.81 45.85
CA LEU A 4 60.35 -24.90 45.27
C LEU A 4 58.94 -25.49 45.43
N LEU A 5 58.10 -24.84 46.25
CA LEU A 5 56.67 -25.12 46.33
C LEU A 5 56.00 -24.58 45.05
N ARG A 6 55.40 -25.48 44.25
CA ARG A 6 54.56 -25.17 43.12
C ARG A 6 53.14 -25.02 43.65
N CYS A 7 52.62 -23.79 43.58
CA CYS A 7 51.23 -23.49 43.88
C CYS A 7 50.38 -23.77 42.60
N PRO A 8 49.33 -24.54 42.65
CA PRO A 8 48.46 -24.73 41.49
C PRO A 8 47.50 -23.54 41.37
N ILE A 9 47.54 -22.81 40.27
CA ILE A 9 46.55 -21.79 39.95
C ILE A 9 45.26 -22.47 39.54
N LEU A 10 44.24 -22.33 40.35
CA LEU A 10 42.89 -22.80 40.06
C LEU A 10 42.23 -21.77 39.16
N VAL A 11 42.11 -22.05 37.85
CA VAL A 11 41.36 -21.23 36.91
C VAL A 11 39.88 -21.57 37.11
N VAL A 12 39.15 -20.69 37.78
CA VAL A 12 37.69 -20.75 37.88
C VAL A 12 37.09 -20.15 36.60
N LEU A 13 36.63 -21.04 35.72
CA LEU A 13 35.90 -20.62 34.50
C LEU A 13 34.49 -20.23 34.92
N ALA A 14 34.22 -18.91 35.03
CA ALA A 14 32.89 -18.39 35.29
C ALA A 14 32.03 -18.53 34.04
N LEU A 15 31.11 -19.49 34.04
CA LEU A 15 30.03 -19.59 33.04
C LEU A 15 29.06 -18.41 33.25
N VAL A 16 29.14 -17.39 32.41
CA VAL A 16 28.17 -16.30 32.36
C VAL A 16 26.96 -16.85 31.57
N PRO A 17 25.76 -16.96 32.20
CA PRO A 17 24.58 -17.35 31.45
C PRO A 17 24.23 -16.24 30.46
N MET A 18 24.30 -16.54 29.16
CA MET A 18 23.82 -15.68 28.07
C MET A 18 22.29 -15.64 28.15
N VAL A 19 21.76 -14.64 28.85
CA VAL A 19 20.32 -14.36 28.88
C VAL A 19 19.93 -13.93 27.46
N LEU A 20 19.32 -14.85 26.70
CA LEU A 20 18.71 -14.54 25.41
C LEU A 20 17.50 -13.65 25.70
N ALA A 21 17.69 -12.33 25.61
CA ALA A 21 16.60 -11.37 25.72
C ALA A 21 15.60 -11.65 24.60
N ALA A 22 14.44 -12.20 24.94
CA ALA A 22 13.33 -12.35 24.01
C ALA A 22 12.98 -10.94 23.47
N ARG A 23 13.05 -10.80 22.13
CA ARG A 23 12.65 -9.58 21.46
C ARG A 23 11.17 -9.34 21.78
N PRO A 24 10.76 -8.14 22.26
CA PRO A 24 9.35 -7.88 22.49
C PRO A 24 8.60 -8.12 21.16
N PRO A 25 7.40 -8.73 21.20
CA PRO A 25 6.59 -8.87 20.01
C PRO A 25 6.41 -7.48 19.38
N ALA A 26 6.62 -7.38 18.07
CA ALA A 26 6.30 -6.18 17.32
C ALA A 26 4.86 -5.80 17.66
N ALA A 27 4.60 -4.51 17.91
CA ALA A 27 3.25 -4.05 18.23
C ALA A 27 2.30 -4.58 17.15
N GLU A 28 1.45 -5.54 17.53
CA GLU A 28 0.44 -6.12 16.66
C GLU A 28 -0.55 -4.98 16.38
N HIS A 29 -0.46 -4.40 15.17
CA HIS A 29 -1.42 -3.40 14.74
C HIS A 29 -2.77 -4.09 14.72
N GLN A 30 -3.69 -3.61 15.56
CA GLN A 30 -5.02 -4.18 15.68
C GLN A 30 -5.77 -3.94 14.38
N ARG A 31 -5.75 -4.93 13.49
CA ARG A 31 -6.50 -4.91 12.23
C ARG A 31 -7.97 -5.18 12.51
N LEU A 32 -8.84 -4.53 11.75
CA LEU A 32 -10.28 -4.73 11.79
C LEU A 32 -10.67 -5.76 10.73
N GLY A 33 -11.19 -6.91 11.15
CA GLY A 33 -11.68 -7.93 10.21
C GLY A 33 -13.07 -7.61 9.69
N GLY A 34 -13.32 -7.82 8.39
CA GLY A 34 -14.62 -7.66 7.75
C GLY A 34 -14.79 -8.50 6.50
N THR A 35 -16.01 -8.54 5.95
CA THR A 35 -16.30 -9.22 4.67
C THR A 35 -16.66 -8.19 3.61
N VAL A 36 -16.01 -8.23 2.45
CA VAL A 36 -16.35 -7.36 1.32
C VAL A 36 -17.68 -7.83 0.70
N THR A 37 -18.67 -6.96 0.73
CA THR A 37 -20.02 -7.27 0.20
C THR A 37 -20.26 -6.68 -1.18
N ARG A 38 -19.48 -5.66 -1.56
CA ARG A 38 -19.60 -5.00 -2.86
C ARG A 38 -18.31 -4.27 -3.22
N VAL A 39 -17.97 -4.26 -4.49
CA VAL A 39 -17.00 -3.35 -5.09
C VAL A 39 -17.77 -2.23 -5.82
N ILE A 40 -17.43 -0.98 -5.56
CA ILE A 40 -18.11 0.19 -6.12
C ILE A 40 -17.41 0.66 -7.37
N ASP A 41 -16.07 0.73 -7.32
CA ASP A 41 -15.17 1.05 -8.42
C ASP A 41 -13.77 0.47 -8.15
N GLY A 42 -12.74 0.91 -8.88
CA GLY A 42 -11.41 0.32 -8.83
C GLY A 42 -10.60 0.60 -7.55
N ASP A 43 -11.09 1.45 -6.64
CA ASP A 43 -10.43 1.73 -5.36
C ASP A 43 -11.40 1.86 -4.18
N THR A 44 -12.69 1.54 -4.39
CA THR A 44 -13.74 1.75 -3.39
C THR A 44 -14.55 0.48 -3.20
N ILE A 45 -14.67 0.04 -1.95
CA ILE A 45 -15.42 -1.17 -1.58
C ILE A 45 -16.40 -0.90 -0.43
N GLU A 46 -17.35 -1.81 -0.25
CA GLU A 46 -18.25 -1.87 0.88
C GLU A 46 -17.94 -3.10 1.73
N VAL A 47 -17.66 -2.89 3.00
CA VAL A 47 -17.26 -3.94 3.94
C VAL A 47 -18.29 -4.08 5.04
N GLN A 48 -18.70 -5.31 5.33
CA GLN A 48 -19.52 -5.67 6.47
C GLN A 48 -18.64 -5.86 7.71
N LEU A 49 -18.78 -4.97 8.69
CA LEU A 49 -18.10 -5.00 9.99
C LEU A 49 -19.12 -5.37 11.07
N GLY A 50 -19.21 -6.63 11.42
CA GLY A 50 -20.24 -7.10 12.34
C GLY A 50 -21.63 -6.78 11.82
N LYS A 51 -22.35 -5.84 12.47
CA LYS A 51 -23.70 -5.41 12.04
C LYS A 51 -23.69 -4.16 11.16
N GLU A 52 -22.57 -3.50 11.03
CA GLU A 52 -22.42 -2.25 10.29
C GLU A 52 -21.87 -2.50 8.89
N ARG A 53 -22.30 -1.72 7.91
CA ARG A 53 -21.77 -1.71 6.56
C ARG A 53 -21.08 -0.39 6.31
N VAL A 54 -19.83 -0.43 5.88
CA VAL A 54 -18.98 0.73 5.75
C VAL A 54 -18.40 0.79 4.34
N THR A 55 -18.54 1.94 3.69
CA THR A 55 -17.82 2.23 2.45
C THR A 55 -16.44 2.74 2.80
N VAL A 56 -15.42 2.13 2.20
CA VAL A 56 -14.01 2.49 2.40
C VAL A 56 -13.30 2.62 1.07
N HIS A 57 -12.35 3.55 1.01
CA HIS A 57 -11.44 3.73 -0.10
C HIS A 57 -10.08 3.11 0.24
N LEU A 58 -9.43 2.50 -0.72
CA LEU A 58 -8.07 1.99 -0.58
C LEU A 58 -7.11 3.17 -0.47
N ARG A 59 -6.34 3.21 0.62
CA ARG A 59 -5.40 4.30 0.89
C ARG A 59 -4.21 4.26 -0.06
N GLY A 60 -3.74 5.45 -0.46
CA GLY A 60 -2.51 5.63 -1.23
C GLY A 60 -2.64 5.34 -2.72
N ILE A 61 -3.81 4.92 -3.19
CA ILE A 61 -4.06 4.67 -4.61
C ILE A 61 -5.24 5.49 -5.14
N ASP A 62 -5.29 5.65 -6.47
CA ASP A 62 -6.40 6.30 -7.17
C ASP A 62 -6.63 5.54 -8.49
N ALA A 63 -7.75 4.83 -8.57
CA ALA A 63 -8.11 4.06 -9.76
C ALA A 63 -8.83 4.92 -10.79
N PRO A 64 -8.85 4.56 -12.07
CA PRO A 64 -9.59 5.29 -13.11
C PRO A 64 -11.06 5.48 -12.74
N ASP A 65 -11.53 6.73 -12.74
CA ASP A 65 -12.91 7.09 -12.44
C ASP A 65 -13.88 6.51 -13.48
N ARG A 66 -15.14 6.36 -13.10
CA ARG A 66 -16.17 5.86 -14.00
C ARG A 66 -16.23 6.69 -15.29
N GLY A 67 -16.09 6.00 -16.42
CA GLY A 67 -16.05 6.60 -17.76
C GLY A 67 -14.64 6.88 -18.27
N GLN A 68 -13.62 6.75 -17.46
CA GLN A 68 -12.25 6.74 -17.95
C GLN A 68 -11.93 5.42 -18.65
N PRO A 69 -10.99 5.40 -19.59
CA PRO A 69 -10.35 4.18 -20.07
C PRO A 69 -9.80 3.37 -18.88
N TRP A 70 -9.95 2.05 -18.93
CA TRP A 70 -9.55 1.10 -17.87
C TRP A 70 -10.39 1.10 -16.59
N SER A 71 -11.42 1.93 -16.44
CA SER A 71 -12.20 1.97 -15.19
C SER A 71 -12.97 0.67 -14.91
N LYS A 72 -13.46 -0.01 -15.97
CA LYS A 72 -14.18 -1.29 -15.82
C LYS A 72 -13.23 -2.42 -15.50
N GLU A 73 -12.07 -2.44 -16.14
CA GLU A 73 -11.01 -3.42 -15.94
C GLU A 73 -10.45 -3.32 -14.51
N ALA A 74 -10.20 -2.10 -14.01
CA ALA A 74 -9.77 -1.86 -12.64
C ALA A 74 -10.82 -2.34 -11.62
N THR A 75 -12.10 -2.02 -11.85
CA THR A 75 -13.20 -2.51 -10.98
C THR A 75 -13.25 -4.04 -10.98
N ALA A 76 -13.17 -4.67 -12.15
CA ALA A 76 -13.20 -6.13 -12.25
C ALA A 76 -11.97 -6.80 -11.60
N ALA A 77 -10.79 -6.17 -11.70
CA ALA A 77 -9.59 -6.64 -11.03
C ALA A 77 -9.76 -6.62 -9.51
N LEU A 78 -10.27 -5.50 -8.96
CA LEU A 78 -10.55 -5.40 -7.53
C LEU A 78 -11.63 -6.41 -7.08
N GLU A 79 -12.69 -6.60 -7.88
CA GLU A 79 -13.72 -7.62 -7.59
C GLU A 79 -13.13 -9.03 -7.49
N GLN A 80 -12.23 -9.40 -8.39
CA GLN A 80 -11.59 -10.71 -8.37
C GLN A 80 -10.72 -10.91 -7.10
N MET A 81 -10.13 -9.85 -6.59
CA MET A 81 -9.27 -9.92 -5.40
C MET A 81 -10.06 -10.01 -4.11
N VAL A 82 -11.14 -9.23 -3.97
CA VAL A 82 -11.74 -8.99 -2.65
C VAL A 82 -13.22 -9.35 -2.52
N LEU A 83 -13.98 -9.51 -3.60
CA LEU A 83 -15.43 -9.70 -3.48
C LEU A 83 -15.76 -11.01 -2.75
N ASN A 84 -16.58 -10.91 -1.70
CA ASN A 84 -16.94 -12.01 -0.79
C ASN A 84 -15.76 -12.59 0.02
N GLN A 85 -14.59 -11.91 0.02
CA GLN A 85 -13.46 -12.32 0.84
C GLN A 85 -13.53 -11.73 2.24
N GLN A 86 -12.93 -12.43 3.19
CA GLN A 86 -12.57 -11.87 4.48
C GLN A 86 -11.34 -11.00 4.27
N VAL A 87 -11.42 -9.77 4.76
CA VAL A 87 -10.32 -8.80 4.67
C VAL A 87 -9.93 -8.32 6.05
N ASP A 88 -8.66 -8.03 6.21
CA ASP A 88 -8.13 -7.31 7.34
C ASP A 88 -7.86 -5.87 6.94
N MET A 89 -8.21 -4.92 7.80
CA MET A 89 -8.06 -3.50 7.55
C MET A 89 -7.26 -2.84 8.65
N GLU A 90 -6.40 -1.91 8.30
CA GLU A 90 -5.83 -0.98 9.27
C GLU A 90 -6.92 -0.07 9.86
N PRO A 91 -6.64 0.65 10.95
CA PRO A 91 -7.58 1.64 11.47
C PRO A 91 -8.00 2.63 10.40
N LEU A 92 -9.32 2.91 10.35
CA LEU A 92 -9.90 3.82 9.37
C LEU A 92 -9.40 5.26 9.61
N HIS A 93 -9.01 5.92 8.51
CA HIS A 93 -8.71 7.34 8.48
C HIS A 93 -9.81 8.08 7.72
N VAL A 94 -9.91 9.39 7.93
CA VAL A 94 -10.78 10.27 7.14
C VAL A 94 -9.87 11.19 6.35
N ASP A 95 -10.00 11.16 5.03
CA ASP A 95 -9.22 12.02 4.15
C ASP A 95 -9.79 13.46 4.06
N ASP A 96 -9.13 14.34 3.32
CA ASP A 96 -9.54 15.72 3.11
C ASP A 96 -10.86 15.90 2.33
N ARG A 97 -11.38 14.83 1.73
CA ARG A 97 -12.69 14.78 1.06
C ARG A 97 -13.76 14.16 1.97
N ASN A 98 -13.46 13.95 3.25
CA ASN A 98 -14.33 13.29 4.22
C ASN A 98 -14.67 11.83 3.84
N ARG A 99 -13.76 11.12 3.15
CA ARG A 99 -13.91 9.71 2.81
C ARG A 99 -13.17 8.87 3.85
N ARG A 100 -13.74 7.72 4.20
CA ARG A 100 -13.05 6.72 5.05
C ARG A 100 -12.03 5.99 4.19
N THR A 101 -10.78 6.02 4.57
CA THR A 101 -9.67 5.39 3.86
C THR A 101 -8.96 4.39 4.77
N THR A 102 -8.45 3.30 4.22
CA THR A 102 -7.66 2.31 4.95
C THR A 102 -6.79 1.49 4.01
N ILE A 103 -5.75 0.86 4.56
CA ILE A 103 -5.03 -0.23 3.90
C ILE A 103 -5.80 -1.53 4.14
N ILE A 104 -5.98 -2.33 3.10
CA ILE A 104 -6.75 -3.56 3.10
C ILE A 104 -5.86 -4.72 2.71
N PHE A 105 -6.02 -5.83 3.43
CA PHE A 105 -5.29 -7.06 3.19
C PHE A 105 -6.24 -8.24 2.96
N VAL A 106 -5.89 -9.10 2.02
CA VAL A 106 -6.42 -10.46 1.86
C VAL A 106 -5.30 -11.43 2.21
N GLY A 107 -5.37 -12.02 3.40
CA GLY A 107 -4.22 -12.72 3.98
C GLY A 107 -3.07 -11.74 4.24
N GLU A 108 -1.93 -11.96 3.60
CA GLU A 108 -0.76 -11.07 3.71
C GLU A 108 -0.62 -10.10 2.54
N GLU A 109 -1.43 -10.24 1.49
CA GLU A 109 -1.40 -9.39 0.30
C GLU A 109 -2.07 -8.04 0.57
N GLU A 110 -1.35 -6.94 0.40
CA GLU A 110 -1.92 -5.60 0.41
C GLU A 110 -2.63 -5.33 -0.93
N VAL A 111 -3.94 -5.16 -0.88
CA VAL A 111 -4.80 -5.04 -2.07
C VAL A 111 -4.47 -3.80 -2.89
N GLY A 112 -4.22 -2.65 -2.23
CA GLY A 112 -3.87 -1.41 -2.92
C GLY A 112 -2.55 -1.51 -3.67
N ALA A 113 -1.52 -2.09 -3.03
CA ALA A 113 -0.23 -2.33 -3.64
C ALA A 113 -0.33 -3.28 -4.85
N ALA A 114 -1.13 -4.34 -4.75
CA ALA A 114 -1.38 -5.25 -5.85
C ALA A 114 -2.08 -4.57 -7.03
N MET A 115 -3.07 -3.71 -6.76
CA MET A 115 -3.74 -2.93 -7.81
C MET A 115 -2.77 -2.03 -8.58
N VAL A 116 -1.83 -1.37 -7.89
CA VAL A 116 -0.79 -0.54 -8.53
C VAL A 116 0.22 -1.39 -9.29
N ARG A 117 0.73 -2.45 -8.67
CA ARG A 117 1.69 -3.39 -9.28
C ARG A 117 1.19 -3.96 -10.60
N ASP A 118 -0.09 -4.31 -10.66
CA ASP A 118 -0.71 -4.93 -11.83
C ASP A 118 -1.24 -3.89 -12.84
N GLY A 119 -1.00 -2.60 -12.57
CA GLY A 119 -1.37 -1.48 -13.45
C GLY A 119 -2.88 -1.18 -13.47
N ASN A 120 -3.61 -1.49 -12.41
CA ASN A 120 -5.04 -1.22 -12.31
C ASN A 120 -5.36 0.09 -11.56
N ALA A 121 -4.38 0.67 -10.88
CA ALA A 121 -4.50 1.96 -10.21
C ALA A 121 -3.20 2.76 -10.30
N TRP A 122 -3.30 4.05 -10.02
CA TRP A 122 -2.18 4.97 -9.85
C TRP A 122 -1.80 5.04 -8.37
N ALA A 123 -0.53 5.27 -8.06
CA ALA A 123 -0.15 5.76 -6.74
C ALA A 123 -0.72 7.20 -6.58
N ASP A 124 -1.52 7.45 -5.53
CA ASP A 124 -2.17 8.77 -5.33
C ASP A 124 -1.17 9.79 -4.79
N ARG A 125 -0.53 10.58 -5.69
CA ARG A 125 0.50 11.58 -5.35
C ARG A 125 0.07 12.55 -4.27
N LYS A 126 -1.22 12.73 -4.06
CA LYS A 126 -1.74 13.68 -3.08
C LYS A 126 -1.77 13.12 -1.66
N HIS A 127 -1.94 11.81 -1.55
CA HIS A 127 -2.18 11.15 -0.26
C HIS A 127 -1.09 10.09 0.07
N LEU A 128 0.03 10.10 -0.68
CA LEU A 128 1.21 9.33 -0.29
C LEU A 128 1.86 9.97 0.94
N SER A 129 2.32 9.14 1.86
CA SER A 129 3.24 9.58 2.91
C SER A 129 4.69 9.39 2.45
N SER A 130 5.63 10.01 3.13
CA SER A 130 7.07 9.83 2.85
C SER A 130 7.56 8.38 3.04
N SER A 131 6.75 7.52 3.65
CA SER A 131 6.98 6.08 3.78
C SER A 131 6.40 5.26 2.62
N ASP A 132 5.54 5.84 1.76
CA ASP A 132 4.84 5.13 0.68
C ASP A 132 5.62 5.12 -0.65
N THR A 133 6.96 5.14 -0.59
CA THR A 133 7.83 5.02 -1.77
C THR A 133 7.57 3.74 -2.56
N GLU A 134 7.16 2.68 -1.87
CA GLU A 134 6.85 1.38 -2.46
C GLU A 134 5.76 1.48 -3.54
N LEU A 135 4.69 2.23 -3.33
CA LEU A 135 3.65 2.40 -4.35
C LEU A 135 4.17 3.09 -5.62
N CYS A 136 5.09 4.06 -5.48
CA CYS A 136 5.75 4.69 -6.62
C CYS A 136 6.67 3.72 -7.38
N GLU A 137 7.38 2.84 -6.67
CA GLU A 137 8.23 1.81 -7.26
C GLU A 137 7.38 0.77 -8.02
N LEU A 138 6.30 0.29 -7.41
CA LEU A 138 5.36 -0.63 -8.04
C LEU A 138 4.74 -0.03 -9.30
N GLU A 139 4.34 1.22 -9.26
CA GLU A 139 3.82 1.92 -10.44
C GLU A 139 4.87 2.07 -11.54
N ALA A 140 6.12 2.43 -11.20
CA ALA A 140 7.19 2.51 -12.16
C ALA A 140 7.45 1.16 -12.86
N GLY A 141 7.44 0.06 -12.09
CA GLY A 141 7.53 -1.30 -12.62
C GLY A 141 6.37 -1.66 -13.55
N ALA A 142 5.14 -1.31 -13.16
CA ALA A 142 3.96 -1.55 -14.00
C ALA A 142 4.03 -0.76 -15.32
N ARG A 143 4.52 0.49 -15.28
CA ARG A 143 4.75 1.32 -16.47
C ARG A 143 5.77 0.72 -17.41
N GLU A 144 6.92 0.32 -16.88
CA GLU A 144 8.01 -0.31 -17.66
C GLU A 144 7.52 -1.58 -18.34
N ALA A 145 6.79 -2.42 -17.60
CA ALA A 145 6.23 -3.67 -18.10
C ALA A 145 4.97 -3.47 -18.94
N LYS A 146 4.44 -2.24 -19.07
CA LYS A 146 3.20 -1.89 -19.79
C LYS A 146 2.00 -2.71 -19.34
N LEU A 147 1.87 -2.92 -18.03
CA LEU A 147 0.75 -3.65 -17.43
C LEU A 147 -0.50 -2.77 -17.33
N GLY A 148 -1.66 -3.40 -17.43
CA GLY A 148 -2.94 -2.77 -17.17
C GLY A 148 -3.15 -1.47 -17.96
N LEU A 149 -3.52 -0.39 -17.29
CA LEU A 149 -3.72 0.94 -17.89
C LEU A 149 -2.48 1.47 -18.61
N TRP A 150 -1.28 0.99 -18.26
CA TRP A 150 -0.02 1.39 -18.90
C TRP A 150 0.16 0.81 -20.31
N SER A 151 -0.65 -0.19 -20.68
CA SER A 151 -0.72 -0.71 -22.05
C SER A 151 -1.49 0.21 -23.00
N LEU A 152 -2.29 1.14 -22.48
CA LEU A 152 -3.08 2.07 -23.26
C LEU A 152 -2.20 3.10 -23.99
N PRO A 153 -2.66 3.70 -25.09
CA PRO A 153 -2.02 4.87 -25.68
C PRO A 153 -1.90 6.03 -24.68
N ALA A 154 -0.85 6.84 -24.78
CA ALA A 154 -0.60 7.95 -23.84
C ALA A 154 -1.81 8.89 -23.64
N ARG A 155 -2.56 9.20 -24.73
CA ARG A 155 -3.76 10.03 -24.67
C ARG A 155 -4.90 9.45 -23.82
N ASP A 156 -4.90 8.13 -23.58
CA ASP A 156 -5.93 7.40 -22.84
C ASP A 156 -5.48 7.09 -21.40
N ARG A 157 -4.21 7.37 -21.06
CA ARG A 157 -3.59 7.19 -19.73
C ARG A 157 -3.67 8.47 -18.92
N ILE A 158 -4.87 8.93 -18.63
CA ILE A 158 -5.12 10.15 -17.87
C ILE A 158 -5.19 9.77 -16.38
N ALA A 159 -4.40 10.43 -15.53
CA ALA A 159 -4.49 10.21 -14.09
C ALA A 159 -5.88 10.69 -13.58
N PRO A 160 -6.50 9.95 -12.62
CA PRO A 160 -7.87 10.27 -12.17
C PRO A 160 -8.01 11.71 -11.64
N TRP A 161 -7.01 12.21 -10.91
CA TRP A 161 -7.02 13.60 -10.44
C TRP A 161 -6.95 14.65 -11.57
N GLU A 162 -6.31 14.33 -12.70
CA GLU A 162 -6.31 15.16 -13.88
C GLU A 162 -7.66 15.07 -14.63
N TYR A 163 -8.23 13.88 -14.73
CA TYR A 163 -9.53 13.64 -15.34
C TYR A 163 -10.62 14.42 -14.62
N ARG A 164 -10.64 14.42 -13.29
CA ARG A 164 -11.59 15.22 -12.49
C ARG A 164 -11.41 16.73 -12.66
N ARG A 165 -10.21 17.17 -13.03
CA ARG A 165 -9.88 18.58 -13.33
C ARG A 165 -10.06 18.97 -14.79
N TRP A 166 -10.16 18.01 -15.70
CA TRP A 166 -10.18 18.24 -17.14
C TRP A 166 -11.30 19.19 -17.60
N PHE A 167 -12.43 19.18 -16.94
CA PHE A 167 -13.50 20.15 -17.20
C PHE A 167 -13.12 21.59 -16.82
N LEU A 168 -12.09 21.78 -16.01
CA LEU A 168 -11.63 23.09 -15.52
C LEU A 168 -10.37 23.57 -16.25
N HIS A 169 -9.51 22.67 -16.69
CA HIS A 169 -8.20 22.98 -17.28
C HIS A 169 -7.92 22.06 -18.49
N ARG A 170 -7.67 22.67 -19.65
CA ARG A 170 -7.43 21.97 -20.92
C ARG A 170 -6.05 21.27 -21.01
N HIS A 171 -5.25 21.28 -19.98
CA HIS A 171 -3.92 20.67 -19.97
C HIS A 171 -3.92 19.47 -19.02
N VAL A 172 -3.66 18.29 -19.59
CA VAL A 172 -3.46 17.03 -18.85
C VAL A 172 -1.96 16.76 -18.83
N ARG A 173 -1.40 16.56 -17.64
CA ARG A 173 -0.01 16.17 -17.50
C ARG A 173 0.15 14.70 -17.89
N ASP A 174 1.15 14.40 -18.71
CA ASP A 174 1.59 13.05 -18.98
C ASP A 174 2.61 12.64 -17.90
N TYR A 175 2.36 11.52 -17.25
CA TYR A 175 3.18 10.95 -16.20
C TYR A 175 4.01 9.75 -16.69
N SER A 176 4.05 9.49 -18.02
CA SER A 176 4.71 8.33 -18.61
C SER A 176 6.18 8.23 -18.26
N ASP A 177 6.86 9.37 -18.15
CA ASP A 177 8.30 9.47 -17.88
C ASP A 177 8.60 9.92 -16.43
N GLU A 178 7.59 9.90 -15.54
CA GLU A 178 7.78 10.29 -14.15
C GLU A 178 8.67 9.29 -13.41
N THR A 179 9.72 9.78 -12.72
CA THR A 179 10.57 8.92 -11.90
C THR A 179 9.95 8.63 -10.55
N VAL A 180 10.47 7.61 -9.85
CA VAL A 180 10.04 7.26 -8.47
C VAL A 180 10.24 8.47 -7.56
N GLU A 181 11.37 9.17 -7.65
CA GLU A 181 11.67 10.36 -6.85
C GLU A 181 10.69 11.49 -7.12
N GLN A 182 10.27 11.68 -8.37
CA GLN A 182 9.26 12.69 -8.74
C GLN A 182 7.87 12.31 -8.23
N CYS A 183 7.51 11.03 -8.28
CA CYS A 183 6.28 10.51 -7.71
C CYS A 183 6.23 10.79 -6.19
N VAL A 184 7.27 10.43 -5.46
CA VAL A 184 7.39 10.67 -4.00
C VAL A 184 7.47 12.16 -3.66
N ALA A 185 8.12 12.98 -4.49
CA ALA A 185 8.29 14.41 -4.23
C ALA A 185 7.02 15.22 -4.51
N ALA A 186 6.05 14.69 -5.25
CA ALA A 186 4.81 15.40 -5.61
C ALA A 186 3.96 15.78 -4.38
N GLU A 187 4.10 15.07 -3.26
CA GLU A 187 3.49 15.42 -1.97
C GLU A 187 4.09 16.70 -1.37
N LYS A 188 5.41 16.90 -1.49
CA LYS A 188 6.14 18.00 -0.83
C LYS A 188 5.96 19.36 -1.49
N ALA A 189 5.34 19.43 -2.67
CA ALA A 189 5.23 20.64 -3.49
C ALA A 189 3.91 21.43 -3.27
N ARG A 190 3.17 21.16 -2.18
CA ARG A 190 1.87 21.80 -1.88
C ARG A 190 1.80 22.44 -0.52
#